data_e5cdb6e32b8a17003a647661c1692ffd
#
_entry.id   e5cdb6e32b8a17003a647661c1692ffd
#
_cell.length_a   1.000
_cell.length_b   1.000
_cell.length_c   1.000
_cell.angle_alpha   90.00
_cell.angle_beta   90.00
_cell.angle_gamma   90.00
#
_symmetry.space_group_name_H-M   'P 1'
#
loop_
_entity.id
_entity.type
_entity.pdbx_description
1 polymer ?
#
loop_
_entity_poly.entity_id
_entity_poly.type
_entity_poly.pdbx_seq_one_letter_code
_entity_poly.pdbx_strand_id
1 'polypeptide(L)'
;MPPHLARTWTCEELLRGHATKKYALIIVNQPIRKDVLQRAWQAVDIKLCADGGANRLFDVDHENQYLPDLIKGDLDSLRPDVQAHYASLKVPIKKDMDEYSTDLMKCIQEVPEDYALVLLGGLSGRVDQTVHTMSMLHKMEREIYVLDKESMAWVLRPVSKFI
;
A
#
# COMPACT_ATOMS: atom_id res chain seq x y z
N MET A 1 10.86 -34.24 3.39
CA MET A 1 10.90 -32.75 3.26
C MET A 1 10.13 -32.40 2.01
N PRO A 2 9.17 -31.48 2.06
CA PRO A 2 8.48 -31.05 0.87
C PRO A 2 9.45 -30.29 -0.05
N PRO A 3 9.34 -30.44 -1.38
CA PRO A 3 10.18 -29.70 -2.31
C PRO A 3 9.88 -28.19 -2.11
N HIS A 4 10.94 -27.41 -1.98
CA HIS A 4 10.83 -25.95 -1.93
C HIS A 4 10.10 -25.49 -3.19
N LEU A 5 8.85 -25.07 -3.01
CA LEU A 5 8.11 -24.35 -4.01
C LEU A 5 8.93 -23.08 -4.33
N ALA A 6 9.50 -23.06 -5.52
CA ALA A 6 10.07 -21.84 -6.07
C ALA A 6 8.99 -20.76 -5.92
N ARG A 7 9.26 -19.70 -5.14
CA ARG A 7 8.33 -18.57 -5.04
C ARG A 7 8.20 -17.97 -6.43
N THR A 8 7.10 -18.24 -7.08
CA THR A 8 6.78 -17.61 -8.36
C THR A 8 6.35 -16.19 -8.06
N TRP A 9 7.12 -15.22 -8.48
CA TRP A 9 6.80 -13.80 -8.37
C TRP A 9 5.85 -13.44 -9.49
N THR A 10 4.58 -13.24 -9.17
CA THR A 10 3.53 -12.94 -10.14
C THR A 10 3.05 -11.50 -10.03
N CYS A 11 3.98 -10.55 -10.27
CA CYS A 11 3.59 -9.13 -10.42
C CYS A 11 2.63 -8.91 -11.60
N GLU A 12 2.58 -9.83 -12.55
CA GLU A 12 1.67 -9.79 -13.68
C GLU A 12 0.19 -9.76 -13.26
N GLU A 13 -0.16 -10.44 -12.19
CA GLU A 13 -1.52 -10.45 -11.63
C GLU A 13 -1.97 -9.05 -11.18
N LEU A 14 -1.09 -8.30 -10.51
CA LEU A 14 -1.34 -6.93 -10.09
C LEU A 14 -1.52 -5.98 -11.28
N LEU A 15 -0.74 -6.19 -12.34
CA LEU A 15 -0.82 -5.35 -13.55
C LEU A 15 -2.05 -5.65 -14.40
N ARG A 16 -2.57 -6.88 -14.34
CA ARG A 16 -3.76 -7.31 -15.08
C ARG A 16 -5.06 -7.14 -14.29
N GLY A 17 -4.99 -6.81 -12.99
CA GLY A 17 -6.17 -6.66 -12.14
C GLY A 17 -6.85 -7.99 -11.75
N HIS A 18 -6.15 -9.12 -11.87
CA HIS A 18 -6.60 -10.45 -11.50
C HIS A 18 -5.58 -11.10 -10.59
N ALA A 19 -5.94 -11.34 -9.33
CA ALA A 19 -5.04 -11.92 -8.36
C ALA A 19 -5.50 -13.31 -7.91
N THR A 20 -4.57 -14.26 -7.84
CA THR A 20 -4.78 -15.59 -7.22
C THR A 20 -4.35 -15.62 -5.75
N LYS A 21 -3.55 -14.63 -5.32
CA LYS A 21 -3.13 -14.41 -3.94
C LYS A 21 -3.96 -13.31 -3.29
N LYS A 22 -3.93 -13.27 -1.96
CA LYS A 22 -4.53 -12.17 -1.19
C LYS A 22 -3.58 -10.98 -1.17
N TYR A 23 -4.09 -9.83 -1.55
CA TYR A 23 -3.34 -8.58 -1.56
C TYR A 23 -4.04 -7.49 -0.75
N ALA A 24 -3.23 -6.65 -0.10
CA ALA A 24 -3.69 -5.42 0.53
C ALA A 24 -2.98 -4.21 -0.07
N LEU A 25 -3.76 -3.22 -0.50
CA LEU A 25 -3.28 -1.95 -1.02
C LEU A 25 -3.12 -0.95 0.13
N ILE A 26 -1.99 -0.27 0.17
CA ILE A 26 -1.76 0.88 1.04
C ILE A 26 -1.39 2.08 0.18
N ILE A 27 -2.21 3.12 0.23
CA ILE A 27 -1.99 4.38 -0.50
C ILE A 27 -1.22 5.34 0.40
N VAL A 28 -0.05 5.79 -0.04
CA VAL A 28 0.76 6.78 0.67
C VAL A 28 0.56 8.19 0.11
N ASN A 29 1.02 9.21 0.83
CA ASN A 29 0.82 10.61 0.45
C ASN A 29 1.69 11.06 -0.73
N GLN A 30 1.45 10.48 -1.90
CA GLN A 30 2.10 10.83 -3.16
C GLN A 30 1.09 10.91 -4.32
N PRO A 31 1.37 11.68 -5.38
CA PRO A 31 0.47 11.82 -6.51
C PRO A 31 0.17 10.46 -7.17
N ILE A 32 -1.10 10.18 -7.40
CA ILE A 32 -1.60 8.91 -7.95
C ILE A 32 -1.91 9.08 -9.44
N ARG A 33 -1.58 8.06 -10.23
CA ARG A 33 -2.11 7.89 -11.58
C ARG A 33 -3.39 7.06 -11.53
N LYS A 34 -4.47 7.57 -12.11
CA LYS A 34 -5.80 6.93 -12.06
C LYS A 34 -5.80 5.53 -12.68
N ASP A 35 -5.06 5.32 -13.78
CA ASP A 35 -4.97 4.00 -14.44
C ASP A 35 -4.24 2.95 -13.58
N VAL A 36 -3.20 3.36 -12.86
CA VAL A 36 -2.47 2.49 -11.92
C VAL A 36 -3.34 2.16 -10.70
N LEU A 37 -4.02 3.19 -10.15
CA LEU A 37 -4.97 3.01 -9.05
C LEU A 37 -6.05 1.99 -9.42
N GLN A 38 -6.69 2.15 -10.59
CA GLN A 38 -7.78 1.28 -11.03
C GLN A 38 -7.36 -0.19 -11.09
N ARG A 39 -6.19 -0.47 -11.68
CA ARG A 39 -5.66 -1.84 -11.77
C ARG A 39 -5.33 -2.41 -10.41
N ALA A 40 -4.63 -1.65 -9.56
CA ALA A 40 -4.29 -2.08 -8.22
C ALA A 40 -5.55 -2.34 -7.39
N TRP A 41 -6.54 -1.45 -7.47
CA TRP A 41 -7.79 -1.55 -6.72
C TRP A 41 -8.59 -2.81 -7.04
N GLN A 42 -8.62 -3.20 -8.32
CA GLN A 42 -9.31 -4.42 -8.78
C GLN A 42 -8.62 -5.71 -8.33
N ALA A 43 -7.30 -5.66 -8.10
CA ALA A 43 -6.50 -6.83 -7.79
C ALA A 43 -6.37 -7.12 -6.28
N VAL A 44 -6.89 -6.26 -5.41
CA VAL A 44 -6.67 -6.35 -3.97
C VAL A 44 -7.95 -6.52 -3.18
N ASP A 45 -7.86 -7.18 -2.02
CA ASP A 45 -9.00 -7.43 -1.13
C ASP A 45 -9.17 -6.30 -0.10
N ILE A 46 -8.05 -5.80 0.45
CA ILE A 46 -8.02 -4.79 1.51
C ILE A 46 -7.41 -3.50 0.96
N LYS A 47 -8.00 -2.34 1.26
CA LYS A 47 -7.58 -1.03 0.78
C LYS A 47 -7.44 -0.07 1.95
N LEU A 48 -6.23 0.43 2.19
CA LEU A 48 -5.93 1.37 3.26
C LEU A 48 -5.31 2.65 2.71
N CYS A 49 -5.54 3.76 3.43
CA CYS A 49 -4.82 4.99 3.18
C CYS A 49 -3.98 5.34 4.41
N ALA A 50 -2.70 5.60 4.19
CA ALA A 50 -1.79 6.09 5.22
C ALA A 50 -1.88 7.62 5.27
N ASP A 51 -2.53 8.15 6.29
CA ASP A 51 -2.72 9.58 6.57
C ASP A 51 -3.07 10.40 5.31
N GLY A 52 -2.20 11.30 4.87
CA GLY A 52 -2.39 12.13 3.68
C GLY A 52 -2.55 11.36 2.36
N GLY A 53 -2.35 10.05 2.35
CA GLY A 53 -2.72 9.17 1.22
C GLY A 53 -4.20 9.24 0.88
N ALA A 54 -5.05 9.48 1.87
CA ALA A 54 -6.48 9.68 1.66
C ALA A 54 -6.80 10.95 0.86
N ASN A 55 -6.00 12.02 1.03
CA ASN A 55 -6.16 13.23 0.21
C ASN A 55 -5.87 12.93 -1.26
N ARG A 56 -4.84 12.11 -1.53
CA ARG A 56 -4.46 11.73 -2.90
C ARG A 56 -5.54 10.89 -3.57
N LEU A 57 -6.14 9.97 -2.83
CA LEU A 57 -7.27 9.19 -3.32
C LEU A 57 -8.46 10.09 -3.63
N PHE A 58 -8.84 10.98 -2.71
CA PHE A 58 -9.93 11.93 -2.87
C PHE A 58 -9.73 12.84 -4.09
N ASP A 59 -8.51 13.34 -4.32
CA ASP A 59 -8.20 14.26 -5.41
C ASP A 59 -8.33 13.62 -6.81
N VAL A 60 -8.26 12.28 -6.93
CA VAL A 60 -8.42 11.54 -8.21
C VAL A 60 -9.76 10.85 -8.36
N ASP A 61 -10.53 10.71 -7.27
CA ASP A 61 -11.80 9.99 -7.22
C ASP A 61 -12.99 10.94 -7.11
N HIS A 62 -13.31 11.63 -8.19
CA HIS A 62 -14.42 12.59 -8.21
C HIS A 62 -15.82 11.94 -8.14
N GLU A 63 -15.91 10.61 -8.28
CA GLU A 63 -17.18 9.87 -8.37
C GLU A 63 -17.41 8.93 -7.18
N ASN A 64 -16.57 8.98 -6.16
CA ASN A 64 -16.60 8.09 -4.99
C ASN A 64 -16.59 6.59 -5.33
N GLN A 65 -15.83 6.23 -6.37
CA GLN A 65 -15.70 4.84 -6.82
C GLN A 65 -14.72 4.03 -5.95
N TYR A 66 -13.81 4.71 -5.25
CA TYR A 66 -12.72 4.11 -4.49
C TYR A 66 -12.87 4.46 -3.01
N LEU A 67 -13.62 3.65 -2.26
CA LEU A 67 -13.76 3.81 -0.82
C LEU A 67 -12.77 2.91 -0.08
N PRO A 68 -11.81 3.45 0.68
CA PRO A 68 -10.88 2.63 1.44
C PRO A 68 -11.59 1.96 2.64
N ASP A 69 -11.08 0.80 3.04
CA ASP A 69 -11.57 0.08 4.23
C ASP A 69 -11.12 0.75 5.53
N LEU A 70 -10.01 1.51 5.49
CA LEU A 70 -9.46 2.21 6.65
C LEU A 70 -8.53 3.36 6.22
N ILE A 71 -8.62 4.48 6.95
CA ILE A 71 -7.62 5.55 6.94
C ILE A 71 -6.92 5.53 8.31
N LYS A 72 -5.58 5.43 8.34
CA LYS A 72 -4.81 5.35 9.59
C LYS A 72 -3.53 6.16 9.51
N GLY A 73 -3.19 6.82 10.62
CA GLY A 73 -1.98 7.63 10.79
C GLY A 73 -2.09 8.53 11.99
N ASP A 74 -1.16 9.48 12.15
CA ASP A 74 -1.30 10.55 13.16
C ASP A 74 -2.31 11.62 12.74
N LEU A 75 -2.73 11.59 11.46
CA LEU A 75 -3.74 12.45 10.82
C LEU A 75 -3.34 13.94 10.76
N ASP A 76 -2.05 14.23 10.79
CA ASP A 76 -1.55 15.60 10.70
C ASP A 76 -1.56 16.15 9.27
N SER A 77 -1.45 15.26 8.29
CA SER A 77 -1.50 15.59 6.86
C SER A 77 -2.90 15.41 6.25
N LEU A 78 -3.85 14.79 6.96
CA LEU A 78 -5.21 14.58 6.47
C LEU A 78 -6.00 15.89 6.47
N ARG A 79 -6.44 16.35 5.30
CA ARG A 79 -7.23 17.57 5.17
C ARG A 79 -8.60 17.43 5.85
N PRO A 80 -9.07 18.51 6.54
CA PRO A 80 -10.37 18.47 7.24
C PRO A 80 -11.56 18.19 6.33
N ASP A 81 -11.56 18.69 5.09
CA ASP A 81 -12.61 18.45 4.09
C ASP A 81 -12.63 16.97 3.67
N VAL A 82 -11.47 16.36 3.46
CA VAL A 82 -11.32 14.95 3.12
C VAL A 82 -11.72 14.04 4.29
N GLN A 83 -11.31 14.41 5.50
CA GLN A 83 -11.71 13.69 6.71
C GLN A 83 -13.24 13.69 6.89
N ALA A 84 -13.89 14.86 6.75
CA ALA A 84 -15.33 14.99 6.83
C ALA A 84 -16.05 14.19 5.74
N HIS A 85 -15.50 14.20 4.52
CA HIS A 85 -16.04 13.44 3.39
C HIS A 85 -16.05 11.93 3.69
N TYR A 86 -14.90 11.33 4.02
CA TYR A 86 -14.82 9.88 4.29
C TYR A 86 -15.59 9.49 5.56
N ALA A 87 -15.63 10.36 6.57
CA ALA A 87 -16.46 10.13 7.76
C ALA A 87 -17.97 10.08 7.40
N SER A 88 -18.44 10.94 6.49
CA SER A 88 -19.83 10.92 6.01
C SER A 88 -20.18 9.62 5.28
N LEU A 89 -19.22 9.01 4.61
CA LEU A 89 -19.32 7.73 3.93
C LEU A 89 -19.06 6.52 4.85
N LYS A 90 -18.92 6.75 6.17
CA LYS A 90 -18.69 5.74 7.20
C LYS A 90 -17.38 4.95 7.03
N VAL A 91 -16.40 5.52 6.33
CA VAL A 91 -15.04 4.96 6.28
C VAL A 91 -14.41 5.10 7.66
N PRO A 92 -13.89 4.03 8.25
CA PRO A 92 -13.16 4.10 9.53
C PRO A 92 -11.91 4.97 9.41
N ILE A 93 -11.74 5.90 10.37
CA ILE A 93 -10.57 6.77 10.47
C ILE A 93 -9.96 6.54 11.85
N LYS A 94 -8.76 5.97 11.90
CA LYS A 94 -8.06 5.64 13.15
C LYS A 94 -6.85 6.53 13.34
N LYS A 95 -6.89 7.36 14.38
CA LYS A 95 -5.73 8.13 14.82
C LYS A 95 -4.78 7.25 15.62
N ASP A 96 -3.49 7.28 15.27
CA ASP A 96 -2.43 6.55 15.95
C ASP A 96 -1.24 7.48 16.18
N MET A 97 -0.98 7.78 17.44
CA MET A 97 0.03 8.75 17.89
C MET A 97 1.39 8.12 18.19
N ASP A 98 1.62 6.87 17.76
CA ASP A 98 2.94 6.26 17.88
C ASP A 98 3.97 7.04 17.04
N GLU A 99 4.91 7.69 17.72
CA GLU A 99 5.98 8.48 17.09
C GLU A 99 7.13 7.63 16.54
N TYR A 100 7.20 6.34 16.93
CA TYR A 100 8.25 5.42 16.49
C TYR A 100 7.93 4.68 15.19
N SER A 101 6.67 4.74 14.76
CA SER A 101 6.20 4.11 13.53
C SER A 101 5.76 5.15 12.50
N THR A 102 6.14 4.95 11.24
CA THR A 102 5.58 5.75 10.14
C THR A 102 4.12 5.36 9.88
N ASP A 103 3.32 6.24 9.26
CA ASP A 103 1.92 5.94 8.94
C ASP A 103 1.77 4.73 8.03
N LEU A 104 2.74 4.52 7.14
CA LEU A 104 2.83 3.30 6.34
C LEU A 104 2.96 2.05 7.24
N MET A 105 3.85 2.08 8.23
CA MET A 105 4.01 0.94 9.17
C MET A 105 2.77 0.73 10.01
N LYS A 106 2.11 1.80 10.46
CA LYS A 106 0.83 1.73 11.18
C LYS A 106 -0.26 1.05 10.36
N CYS A 107 -0.32 1.34 9.05
CA CYS A 107 -1.24 0.67 8.13
C CYS A 107 -0.88 -0.81 7.92
N ILE A 108 0.41 -1.13 7.78
CA ILE A 108 0.88 -2.52 7.60
C ILE A 108 0.46 -3.41 8.79
N GLN A 109 0.44 -2.87 10.01
CA GLN A 109 0.01 -3.60 11.22
C GLN A 109 -1.48 -4.00 11.20
N GLU A 110 -2.33 -3.28 10.44
CA GLU A 110 -3.75 -3.60 10.28
C GLU A 110 -4.00 -4.73 9.26
N VAL A 111 -2.99 -5.10 8.48
CA VAL A 111 -3.12 -6.09 7.41
C VAL A 111 -2.67 -7.47 7.89
N PRO A 112 -3.51 -8.53 7.77
CA PRO A 112 -3.13 -9.88 8.16
C PRO A 112 -1.83 -10.33 7.46
N GLU A 113 -1.01 -11.15 8.15
CA GLU A 113 0.32 -11.54 7.66
C GLU A 113 0.31 -12.41 6.40
N ASP A 114 -0.78 -13.09 6.13
CA ASP A 114 -0.96 -13.93 4.93
C ASP A 114 -1.26 -13.12 3.65
N TYR A 115 -1.40 -11.80 3.76
CA TYR A 115 -1.58 -10.91 2.61
C TYR A 115 -0.24 -10.39 2.10
N ALA A 116 -0.02 -10.40 0.80
CA ALA A 116 1.02 -9.62 0.17
C ALA A 116 0.63 -8.14 0.16
N LEU A 117 1.61 -7.25 0.25
CA LEU A 117 1.37 -5.81 0.30
C LEU A 117 1.60 -5.17 -1.07
N VAL A 118 0.73 -4.25 -1.42
CA VAL A 118 0.87 -3.36 -2.58
C VAL A 118 0.89 -1.92 -2.07
N LEU A 119 2.00 -1.24 -2.24
CA LEU A 119 2.13 0.17 -1.90
C LEU A 119 1.89 1.01 -3.15
N LEU A 120 0.98 1.95 -3.11
CA LEU A 120 0.79 2.92 -4.18
C LEU A 120 1.48 4.23 -3.82
N GLY A 121 2.59 4.52 -4.49
CA GLY A 121 3.57 5.55 -4.17
C GLY A 121 4.70 5.03 -3.27
N GLY A 122 5.64 5.92 -2.89
CA GLY A 122 6.74 5.61 -1.96
C GLY A 122 8.12 5.56 -2.61
N LEU A 123 8.24 5.75 -3.93
CA LEU A 123 9.53 5.80 -4.63
C LEU A 123 9.86 7.18 -5.23
N SER A 124 9.04 8.18 -4.97
CA SER A 124 9.22 9.54 -5.49
C SER A 124 8.95 10.59 -4.42
N GLY A 125 9.27 11.85 -4.74
CA GLY A 125 9.06 12.97 -3.85
C GLY A 125 10.16 13.10 -2.79
N ARG A 126 9.84 12.92 -1.52
CA ARG A 126 10.79 13.07 -0.40
C ARG A 126 11.80 11.91 -0.40
N VAL A 127 13.09 12.25 -0.49
CA VAL A 127 14.19 11.27 -0.52
C VAL A 127 14.23 10.41 0.75
N ASP A 128 13.98 11.01 1.93
CA ASP A 128 13.94 10.30 3.21
C ASP A 128 12.85 9.22 3.23
N GLN A 129 11.66 9.50 2.69
CA GLN A 129 10.59 8.52 2.56
C GLN A 129 10.91 7.42 1.54
N THR A 130 11.57 7.76 0.43
CA THR A 130 12.02 6.78 -0.57
C THR A 130 13.03 5.82 0.03
N VAL A 131 14.05 6.34 0.75
CA VAL A 131 15.05 5.51 1.43
C VAL A 131 14.40 4.64 2.50
N HIS A 132 13.43 5.17 3.26
CA HIS A 132 12.68 4.40 4.24
C HIS A 132 11.93 3.23 3.58
N THR A 133 11.21 3.49 2.48
CA THR A 133 10.50 2.45 1.71
C THR A 133 11.45 1.37 1.23
N MET A 134 12.61 1.73 0.67
CA MET A 134 13.62 0.77 0.23
C MET A 134 14.19 -0.05 1.39
N SER A 135 14.49 0.58 2.52
CA SER A 135 14.95 -0.09 3.73
C SER A 135 13.91 -1.09 4.26
N MET A 136 12.65 -0.68 4.27
CA MET A 136 11.52 -1.53 4.69
C MET A 136 11.37 -2.74 3.77
N LEU A 137 11.39 -2.56 2.44
CA LEU A 137 11.37 -3.64 1.46
C LEU A 137 12.46 -4.68 1.72
N HIS A 138 13.64 -4.22 2.10
CA HIS A 138 14.78 -5.11 2.38
C HIS A 138 14.63 -5.86 3.71
N LYS A 139 14.12 -5.20 4.75
CA LYS A 139 14.05 -5.74 6.12
C LYS A 139 12.84 -6.65 6.35
N MET A 140 11.70 -6.36 5.73
CA MET A 140 10.49 -7.15 5.93
C MET A 140 10.56 -8.45 5.13
N GLU A 141 10.28 -9.57 5.77
CA GLU A 141 10.20 -10.88 5.10
C GLU A 141 8.92 -11.06 4.26
N ARG A 142 7.97 -10.16 4.43
CA ARG A 142 6.71 -10.14 3.73
C ARG A 142 6.89 -9.77 2.26
N GLU A 143 6.06 -10.31 1.38
CA GLU A 143 6.03 -9.96 -0.03
C GLU A 143 5.41 -8.57 -0.19
N ILE A 144 6.18 -7.63 -0.75
CA ILE A 144 5.78 -6.24 -0.93
C ILE A 144 6.10 -5.79 -2.35
N TYR A 145 5.12 -5.21 -3.02
CA TYR A 145 5.24 -4.54 -4.31
C TYR A 145 5.01 -3.06 -4.14
N VAL A 146 5.86 -2.23 -4.71
CA VAL A 146 5.67 -0.78 -4.74
C VAL A 146 5.33 -0.36 -6.16
N LEU A 147 4.19 0.25 -6.33
CA LEU A 147 3.73 0.84 -7.58
C LEU A 147 3.87 2.36 -7.48
N ASP A 148 4.64 2.94 -8.37
CA ASP A 148 4.71 4.39 -8.56
C ASP A 148 4.15 4.74 -9.94
N LYS A 149 4.24 6.00 -10.34
CA LYS A 149 3.64 6.53 -11.58
C LYS A 149 3.99 5.70 -12.82
N GLU A 150 5.26 5.31 -12.96
CA GLU A 150 5.80 4.61 -14.15
C GLU A 150 6.72 3.47 -13.77
N SER A 151 6.83 3.18 -12.48
CA SER A 151 7.78 2.22 -11.96
C SER A 151 7.12 1.24 -11.02
N MET A 152 7.68 0.05 -10.97
CA MET A 152 7.33 -0.98 -10.00
C MET A 152 8.61 -1.50 -9.36
N ALA A 153 8.63 -1.68 -8.05
CA ALA A 153 9.75 -2.22 -7.32
C ALA A 153 9.31 -3.32 -6.36
N TRP A 154 10.16 -4.32 -6.21
CA TRP A 154 10.05 -5.38 -5.21
C TRP A 154 11.44 -5.95 -4.92
N VAL A 155 11.58 -6.70 -3.84
CA VAL A 155 12.85 -7.34 -3.48
C VAL A 155 12.81 -8.82 -3.88
N LEU A 156 13.75 -9.23 -4.72
CA LEU A 156 14.04 -10.65 -4.98
C LEU A 156 14.97 -11.17 -3.87
N ARG A 157 14.48 -12.11 -3.08
CA ARG A 157 15.29 -12.78 -2.07
C ARG A 157 16.02 -13.96 -2.69
N PRO A 158 17.30 -14.18 -2.35
CA PRO A 158 18.01 -15.35 -2.83
C PRO A 158 17.25 -16.61 -2.36
N VAL A 159 17.03 -17.54 -3.28
CA VAL A 159 16.58 -18.89 -2.93
C VAL A 159 17.67 -19.50 -2.07
N SER A 160 17.35 -19.91 -0.86
CA SER A 160 18.31 -20.58 0.03
C SER A 160 18.91 -21.75 -0.74
N LYS A 161 20.18 -21.64 -1.10
CA LYS A 161 20.91 -22.79 -1.63
C LYS A 161 21.10 -23.74 -0.48
N PHE A 162 20.52 -24.93 -0.56
CA PHE A 162 20.93 -26.05 0.28
C PHE A 162 22.31 -26.48 -0.17
N ILE A 163 23.25 -26.48 0.77
CA ILE A 163 24.48 -27.21 0.71
C ILE A 163 24.20 -28.63 1.16
#